data_7aada6ebb9b5c004dc9073dfb6d90709
#
_entry.id   7aada6ebb9b5c004dc9073dfb6d90709
#
_cell.length_a   1.000
_cell.length_b   1.000
_cell.length_c   1.000
_cell.angle_alpha   90.00
_cell.angle_beta   90.00
_cell.angle_gamma   90.00
#
_symmetry.space_group_name_H-M   'P 1'
#
loop_
_entity.id
_entity.type
_entity.pdbx_description
1 polymer ?
#
loop_
_entity_poly.entity_id
_entity_poly.type
_entity_poly.pdbx_seq_one_letter_code
_entity_poly.pdbx_strand_id
1 'polypeptide(L)'
;MAFFRDIKEDINVILEQDPAARTGLEILLCYPGIWALIWHKPAHWLYRHNMKMLARIISQLTRWFTGIEIHPGAVIGRRCFIDHGMAVVIGETAEVGDDVTIYQGVTLGGTGKDTGKRHPTIGNRVVISSGAKVLGPFKVGNDVKIGAGAVVLKEIPDGCTVVGIPGTIVRRHGKPARELNQVDMPDPIAVELECLRRRV
;
A
#
# COMPACT_ATOMS: atom_id res chain seq x y z
N MET A 1 -5.58 -23.61 10.30
CA MET A 1 -6.81 -22.78 10.50
C MET A 1 -6.58 -21.27 10.29
N ALA A 2 -5.48 -20.68 10.75
CA ALA A 2 -5.20 -19.22 10.56
C ALA A 2 -5.15 -18.80 9.08
N PHE A 3 -4.44 -19.54 8.24
CA PHE A 3 -4.27 -19.26 6.81
C PHE A 3 -5.60 -19.06 6.03
N PHE A 4 -6.55 -19.99 6.19
CA PHE A 4 -7.85 -19.91 5.52
C PHE A 4 -8.72 -18.78 6.08
N ARG A 5 -8.59 -18.48 7.37
CA ARG A 5 -9.27 -17.34 7.98
C ARG A 5 -8.79 -16.03 7.37
N ASP A 6 -7.47 -15.87 7.23
CA ASP A 6 -6.88 -14.66 6.67
C ASP A 6 -7.31 -14.45 5.21
N ILE A 7 -7.34 -15.51 4.38
CA ILE A 7 -7.84 -15.42 2.99
C ILE A 7 -9.30 -14.98 2.97
N LYS A 8 -10.13 -15.53 3.87
CA LYS A 8 -11.54 -15.13 3.98
C LYS A 8 -11.68 -13.65 4.37
N GLU A 9 -10.83 -13.17 5.27
CA GLU A 9 -10.82 -11.76 5.67
C GLU A 9 -10.36 -10.84 4.52
N ASP A 10 -9.35 -11.27 3.76
CA ASP A 10 -8.88 -10.54 2.58
C ASP A 10 -9.97 -10.50 1.48
N ILE A 11 -10.74 -11.59 1.27
CA ILE A 11 -11.89 -11.59 0.36
C ILE A 11 -13.00 -10.67 0.86
N ASN A 12 -13.30 -10.70 2.15
CA ASN A 12 -14.37 -9.88 2.71
C ASN A 12 -14.08 -8.39 2.58
N VAL A 13 -12.82 -7.95 2.79
CA VAL A 13 -12.48 -6.54 2.62
C VAL A 13 -12.62 -6.07 1.18
N ILE A 14 -12.38 -6.93 0.20
CA ILE A 14 -12.61 -6.63 -1.22
C ILE A 14 -14.11 -6.45 -1.49
N LEU A 15 -14.96 -7.37 -0.99
CA LEU A 15 -16.42 -7.24 -1.11
C LEU A 15 -16.98 -5.99 -0.43
N GLU A 16 -16.33 -5.53 0.65
CA GLU A 16 -16.74 -4.32 1.39
C GLU A 16 -16.32 -3.02 0.67
N GLN A 17 -15.18 -3.02 -0.04
CA GLN A 17 -14.56 -1.80 -0.54
C GLN A 17 -14.69 -1.61 -2.05
N ASP A 18 -14.78 -2.68 -2.83
CA ASP A 18 -14.92 -2.61 -4.27
C ASP A 18 -16.38 -2.79 -4.72
N PRO A 19 -17.03 -1.73 -5.22
CA PRO A 19 -18.40 -1.81 -5.72
C PRO A 19 -18.58 -2.77 -6.91
N ALA A 20 -17.50 -3.12 -7.61
CA ALA A 20 -17.54 -4.05 -8.74
C ALA A 20 -17.48 -5.52 -8.31
N ALA A 21 -17.02 -5.81 -7.09
CA ALA A 21 -16.91 -7.17 -6.56
C ALA A 21 -18.28 -7.74 -6.19
N ARG A 22 -18.66 -8.88 -6.77
CA ARG A 22 -19.98 -9.49 -6.58
C ARG A 22 -19.96 -10.73 -5.70
N THR A 23 -18.95 -11.57 -5.87
CA THR A 23 -18.85 -12.86 -5.17
C THR A 23 -17.41 -13.19 -4.79
N GLY A 24 -17.23 -13.98 -3.71
CA GLY A 24 -15.90 -14.46 -3.32
C GLY A 24 -15.23 -15.34 -4.39
N LEU A 25 -16.01 -16.05 -5.20
CA LEU A 25 -15.47 -16.86 -6.31
C LEU A 25 -14.91 -15.95 -7.42
N GLU A 26 -15.62 -14.87 -7.77
CA GLU A 26 -15.14 -13.88 -8.72
C GLU A 26 -13.81 -13.26 -8.27
N ILE A 27 -13.71 -12.92 -6.98
CA ILE A 27 -12.47 -12.39 -6.41
C ILE A 27 -11.32 -13.39 -6.55
N LEU A 28 -11.54 -14.65 -6.20
CA LEU A 28 -10.52 -15.69 -6.34
C LEU A 28 -10.09 -15.94 -7.80
N LEU A 29 -10.96 -15.73 -8.77
CA LEU A 29 -10.64 -16.00 -10.18
C LEU A 29 -10.10 -14.76 -10.90
N CYS A 30 -10.53 -13.55 -10.52
CA CYS A 30 -10.32 -12.34 -11.34
C CYS A 30 -9.45 -11.27 -10.66
N TYR A 31 -9.17 -11.36 -9.35
CA TYR A 31 -8.42 -10.34 -8.63
C TYR A 31 -6.96 -10.78 -8.40
N PRO A 32 -5.99 -10.19 -9.11
CA PRO A 32 -4.58 -10.58 -8.97
C PRO A 32 -4.01 -10.28 -7.59
N GLY A 33 -4.54 -9.25 -6.89
CA GLY A 33 -4.10 -8.87 -5.56
C GLY A 33 -4.25 -9.99 -4.53
N ILE A 34 -5.37 -10.75 -4.58
CA ILE A 34 -5.58 -11.85 -3.65
C ILE A 34 -4.54 -12.96 -3.83
N TRP A 35 -4.17 -13.26 -5.08
CA TRP A 35 -3.14 -14.25 -5.39
C TRP A 35 -1.75 -13.80 -4.94
N ALA A 36 -1.42 -12.52 -5.09
CA ALA A 36 -0.17 -11.97 -4.60
C ALA A 36 -0.05 -12.13 -3.07
N LEU A 37 -1.13 -11.88 -2.32
CA LEU A 37 -1.17 -12.05 -0.86
C LEU A 37 -1.13 -13.54 -0.46
N ILE A 38 -1.86 -14.41 -1.15
CA ILE A 38 -1.87 -15.86 -0.88
C ILE A 38 -0.46 -16.44 -1.03
N TRP A 39 0.23 -16.16 -2.14
CA TRP A 39 1.57 -16.70 -2.40
C TRP A 39 2.66 -16.00 -1.60
N HIS A 40 2.44 -14.77 -1.16
CA HIS A 40 3.35 -14.09 -0.25
C HIS A 40 3.50 -14.84 1.08
N LYS A 41 2.43 -15.40 1.64
CA LYS A 41 2.46 -16.10 2.93
C LYS A 41 3.47 -17.26 2.98
N PRO A 42 3.45 -18.26 2.05
CA PRO A 42 4.47 -19.30 2.02
C PRO A 42 5.87 -18.76 1.67
N ALA A 43 5.98 -17.76 0.79
CA ALA A 43 7.25 -17.13 0.48
C ALA A 43 7.87 -16.45 1.71
N HIS A 44 7.07 -15.72 2.48
CA HIS A 44 7.49 -15.09 3.73
C HIS A 44 7.91 -16.13 4.79
N TRP A 45 7.16 -17.21 4.93
CA TRP A 45 7.51 -18.30 5.83
C TRP A 45 8.87 -18.90 5.46
N LEU A 46 9.11 -19.25 4.20
CA LEU A 46 10.40 -19.74 3.69
C LEU A 46 11.54 -18.76 3.95
N TYR A 47 11.29 -17.47 3.72
CA TYR A 47 12.27 -16.42 3.96
C TYR A 47 12.69 -16.36 5.42
N ARG A 48 11.74 -16.44 6.35
CA ARG A 48 12.00 -16.48 7.80
C ARG A 48 12.73 -17.74 8.27
N HIS A 49 12.59 -18.85 7.52
CA HIS A 49 13.31 -20.10 7.79
C HIS A 49 14.63 -20.19 7.01
N ASN A 50 15.18 -19.06 6.59
CA ASN A 50 16.46 -18.92 5.89
C ASN A 50 16.54 -19.61 4.51
N MET A 51 15.40 -20.04 3.94
CA MET A 51 15.28 -20.58 2.57
C MET A 51 15.06 -19.44 1.55
N LYS A 52 15.95 -18.44 1.59
CA LYS A 52 15.76 -17.15 0.88
C LYS A 52 15.65 -17.29 -0.63
N MET A 53 16.40 -18.22 -1.24
CA MET A 53 16.35 -18.45 -2.68
C MET A 53 15.01 -19.01 -3.13
N LEU A 54 14.47 -20.01 -2.44
CA LEU A 54 13.14 -20.56 -2.74
C LEU A 54 12.05 -19.51 -2.53
N ALA A 55 12.14 -18.73 -1.45
CA ALA A 55 11.23 -17.64 -1.20
C ALA A 55 11.21 -16.61 -2.35
N ARG A 56 12.39 -16.25 -2.87
CA ARG A 56 12.53 -15.34 -4.01
C ARG A 56 11.98 -15.93 -5.30
N ILE A 57 12.19 -17.22 -5.55
CA ILE A 57 11.62 -17.90 -6.73
C ILE A 57 10.09 -17.80 -6.69
N ILE A 58 9.46 -18.15 -5.56
CA ILE A 58 8.00 -18.03 -5.41
C ILE A 58 7.55 -16.59 -5.65
N SER A 59 8.21 -15.61 -5.03
CA SER A 59 7.88 -14.20 -5.20
C SER A 59 7.96 -13.75 -6.67
N GLN A 60 8.99 -14.18 -7.43
CA GLN A 60 9.14 -13.83 -8.84
C GLN A 60 8.12 -14.54 -9.74
N LEU A 61 7.77 -15.79 -9.46
CA LEU A 61 6.69 -16.48 -10.17
C LEU A 61 5.34 -15.78 -9.90
N THR A 62 5.07 -15.40 -8.66
CA THR A 62 3.87 -14.64 -8.30
C THR A 62 3.80 -13.31 -9.05
N ARG A 63 4.92 -12.57 -9.10
CA ARG A 63 5.02 -11.33 -9.88
C ARG A 63 4.71 -11.57 -11.36
N TRP A 64 5.23 -12.64 -11.95
CA TRP A 64 4.99 -12.96 -13.34
C TRP A 64 3.49 -13.18 -13.64
N PHE A 65 2.78 -13.87 -12.72
CA PHE A 65 1.34 -14.15 -12.87
C PHE A 65 0.45 -12.94 -12.55
N THR A 66 0.82 -12.13 -11.55
CA THR A 66 -0.06 -11.08 -10.99
C THR A 66 0.32 -9.67 -11.42
N GLY A 67 1.56 -9.47 -11.88
CA GLY A 67 2.12 -8.13 -12.10
C GLY A 67 2.48 -7.38 -10.80
N ILE A 68 2.39 -8.07 -9.64
CA ILE A 68 2.61 -7.51 -8.30
C ILE A 68 3.88 -8.10 -7.71
N GLU A 69 4.82 -7.25 -7.32
CA GLU A 69 6.03 -7.67 -6.61
C GLU A 69 5.90 -7.43 -5.11
N ILE A 70 5.85 -8.50 -4.32
CA ILE A 70 6.00 -8.43 -2.87
C ILE A 70 7.27 -9.19 -2.50
N HIS A 71 8.27 -8.48 -1.96
CA HIS A 71 9.47 -9.14 -1.49
C HIS A 71 9.13 -10.07 -0.32
N PRO A 72 9.64 -11.32 -0.27
CA PRO A 72 9.27 -12.27 0.78
C PRO A 72 9.68 -11.84 2.19
N GLY A 73 10.59 -10.88 2.34
CA GLY A 73 10.94 -10.27 3.62
C GLY A 73 9.94 -9.25 4.15
N ALA A 74 9.06 -8.72 3.28
CA ALA A 74 8.05 -7.75 3.69
C ALA A 74 7.06 -8.35 4.69
N VAL A 75 6.56 -7.51 5.59
CA VAL A 75 5.51 -7.88 6.55
C VAL A 75 4.21 -7.24 6.10
N ILE A 76 3.19 -8.06 5.88
CA ILE A 76 1.87 -7.59 5.45
C ILE A 76 0.86 -7.96 6.54
N GLY A 77 0.11 -6.97 7.01
CA GLY A 77 -0.96 -7.12 7.98
C GLY A 77 -2.20 -7.79 7.41
N ARG A 78 -3.27 -7.77 8.17
CA ARG A 78 -4.55 -8.41 7.83
C ARG A 78 -5.43 -7.45 7.02
N ARG A 79 -6.34 -8.02 6.23
CA ARG A 79 -7.33 -7.27 5.46
C ARG A 79 -6.66 -6.26 4.51
N CYS A 80 -5.53 -6.65 3.93
CA CYS A 80 -4.86 -5.86 2.91
C CYS A 80 -5.60 -6.03 1.57
N PHE A 81 -5.94 -4.92 0.93
CA PHE A 81 -6.57 -4.91 -0.38
C PHE A 81 -5.63 -4.32 -1.42
N ILE A 82 -5.17 -5.12 -2.37
CA ILE A 82 -4.40 -4.65 -3.52
C ILE A 82 -5.35 -4.61 -4.72
N ASP A 83 -5.81 -3.41 -5.06
CA ASP A 83 -6.75 -3.19 -6.14
C ASP A 83 -6.03 -2.96 -7.47
N HIS A 84 -6.52 -3.63 -8.53
CA HIS A 84 -5.89 -3.74 -9.85
C HIS A 84 -4.45 -4.33 -9.81
N GLY A 85 -3.58 -3.84 -8.96
CA GLY A 85 -2.29 -4.38 -8.54
C GLY A 85 -1.15 -4.29 -9.54
N MET A 86 -1.36 -4.09 -10.83
CA MET A 86 -0.30 -4.05 -11.83
C MET A 86 0.80 -3.04 -11.44
N ALA A 87 2.06 -3.48 -11.50
CA ALA A 87 3.25 -2.69 -11.17
C ALA A 87 3.32 -2.20 -9.70
N VAL A 88 2.60 -2.83 -8.77
CA VAL A 88 2.83 -2.64 -7.34
C VAL A 88 4.17 -3.29 -6.97
N VAL A 89 4.98 -2.58 -6.18
CA VAL A 89 6.25 -3.07 -5.65
C VAL A 89 6.33 -2.82 -4.15
N ILE A 90 6.45 -3.88 -3.38
CA ILE A 90 6.64 -3.83 -1.92
C ILE A 90 8.01 -4.40 -1.58
N GLY A 91 8.91 -3.54 -1.10
CA GLY A 91 10.31 -3.86 -0.85
C GLY A 91 10.55 -4.71 0.41
N GLU A 92 11.77 -5.26 0.53
CA GLU A 92 12.18 -6.27 1.50
C GLU A 92 11.85 -5.95 2.96
N THR A 93 12.12 -4.73 3.40
CA THR A 93 11.93 -4.32 4.80
C THR A 93 10.69 -3.45 4.99
N ALA A 94 9.76 -3.46 4.02
CA ALA A 94 8.48 -2.79 4.16
C ALA A 94 7.61 -3.50 5.18
N GLU A 95 6.89 -2.72 5.95
CA GLU A 95 5.88 -3.18 6.89
C GLU A 95 4.56 -2.50 6.53
N VAL A 96 3.51 -3.28 6.35
CA VAL A 96 2.17 -2.81 6.02
C VAL A 96 1.23 -3.25 7.13
N GLY A 97 0.51 -2.31 7.72
CA GLY A 97 -0.45 -2.57 8.78
C GLY A 97 -1.74 -3.23 8.30
N ASP A 98 -2.74 -3.22 9.17
CA ASP A 98 -4.04 -3.82 8.90
C ASP A 98 -4.97 -2.85 8.15
N ASP A 99 -5.92 -3.39 7.38
CA ASP A 99 -6.93 -2.62 6.62
C ASP A 99 -6.30 -1.60 5.64
N VAL A 100 -5.20 -1.95 4.99
CA VAL A 100 -4.52 -1.07 4.03
C VAL A 100 -4.98 -1.38 2.61
N THR A 101 -5.33 -0.31 1.87
CA THR A 101 -5.68 -0.40 0.45
C THR A 101 -4.55 0.17 -0.40
N ILE A 102 -4.11 -0.61 -1.40
CA ILE A 102 -2.99 -0.28 -2.29
C ILE A 102 -3.47 -0.39 -3.74
N TYR A 103 -3.37 0.70 -4.48
CA TYR A 103 -3.71 0.72 -5.90
C TYR A 103 -2.50 0.40 -6.79
N GLN A 104 -2.78 0.16 -8.07
CA GLN A 104 -1.78 -0.14 -9.08
C GLN A 104 -0.65 0.90 -9.13
N GLY A 105 0.55 0.44 -9.50
CA GLY A 105 1.72 1.29 -9.68
C GLY A 105 2.33 1.87 -8.40
N VAL A 106 1.81 1.51 -7.22
CA VAL A 106 2.38 1.94 -5.94
C VAL A 106 3.74 1.29 -5.71
N THR A 107 4.68 2.07 -5.14
CA THR A 107 5.97 1.56 -4.72
C THR A 107 6.23 1.89 -3.25
N LEU A 108 6.45 0.86 -2.44
CA LEU A 108 7.00 0.95 -1.09
C LEU A 108 8.49 0.62 -1.17
N GLY A 109 9.33 1.64 -1.43
CA GLY A 109 10.73 1.51 -1.83
C GLY A 109 11.72 2.10 -0.84
N GLY A 110 13.01 1.85 -1.08
CA GLY A 110 14.12 2.53 -0.41
C GLY A 110 14.63 3.73 -1.24
N THR A 111 15.43 4.58 -0.63
CA THR A 111 16.02 5.79 -1.27
C THR A 111 17.49 5.63 -1.65
N GLY A 112 18.14 4.52 -1.31
CA GLY A 112 19.57 4.38 -1.52
C GLY A 112 20.07 2.96 -1.40
N LYS A 113 21.37 2.83 -1.13
CA LYS A 113 22.09 1.55 -0.99
C LYS A 113 22.17 1.07 0.46
N ASP A 114 21.35 1.63 1.35
CA ASP A 114 21.38 1.30 2.77
C ASP A 114 21.07 -0.18 2.99
N THR A 115 21.75 -0.77 3.96
CA THR A 115 21.47 -2.10 4.49
C THR A 115 20.53 -2.00 5.71
N GLY A 116 19.76 -3.06 5.97
CA GLY A 116 18.80 -3.05 7.08
C GLY A 116 17.46 -2.42 6.71
N LYS A 117 16.82 -1.72 7.65
CA LYS A 117 15.52 -1.05 7.44
C LYS A 117 15.70 0.12 6.47
N ARG A 118 15.17 -0.02 5.25
CA ARG A 118 15.28 0.95 4.16
C ARG A 118 13.95 1.23 3.44
N HIS A 119 12.90 0.49 3.80
CA HIS A 119 11.56 0.65 3.24
C HIS A 119 10.59 1.15 4.31
N PRO A 120 9.47 1.78 3.92
CA PRO A 120 8.55 2.41 4.86
C PRO A 120 7.81 1.41 5.75
N THR A 121 7.36 1.92 6.89
CA THR A 121 6.36 1.29 7.74
C THR A 121 5.04 2.02 7.57
N ILE A 122 4.04 1.33 7.04
CA ILE A 122 2.70 1.85 6.80
C ILE A 122 1.80 1.44 7.96
N GLY A 123 1.11 2.41 8.56
CA GLY A 123 0.15 2.19 9.64
C GLY A 123 -1.13 1.48 9.17
N ASN A 124 -2.12 1.46 10.04
CA ASN A 124 -3.40 0.82 9.78
C ASN A 124 -4.37 1.76 9.06
N ARG A 125 -5.32 1.21 8.30
CA ARG A 125 -6.37 1.94 7.58
C ARG A 125 -5.83 3.04 6.67
N VAL A 126 -4.71 2.74 6.00
CA VAL A 126 -4.06 3.64 5.05
C VAL A 126 -4.54 3.34 3.64
N VAL A 127 -4.82 4.39 2.87
CA VAL A 127 -5.12 4.28 1.45
C VAL A 127 -3.97 4.88 0.64
N ILE A 128 -3.36 4.08 -0.23
CA ILE A 128 -2.27 4.48 -1.11
C ILE A 128 -2.77 4.43 -2.54
N SER A 129 -3.04 5.61 -3.11
CA SER A 129 -3.68 5.73 -4.42
C SER A 129 -2.70 5.43 -5.56
N SER A 130 -3.26 5.26 -6.75
CA SER A 130 -2.56 4.81 -7.96
C SER A 130 -1.27 5.58 -8.25
N GLY A 131 -0.20 4.84 -8.55
CA GLY A 131 1.09 5.40 -8.92
C GLY A 131 1.88 6.08 -7.81
N ALA A 132 1.37 6.17 -6.57
CA ALA A 132 2.09 6.81 -5.47
C ALA A 132 3.39 6.06 -5.13
N LYS A 133 4.41 6.81 -4.70
CA LYS A 133 5.72 6.30 -4.29
C LYS A 133 5.98 6.69 -2.84
N VAL A 134 6.24 5.72 -1.98
CA VAL A 134 6.65 5.96 -0.58
C VAL A 134 8.05 5.42 -0.43
N LEU A 135 9.04 6.32 -0.30
CA LEU A 135 10.44 5.97 -0.46
C LEU A 135 11.26 6.38 0.77
N GLY A 136 11.72 5.41 1.53
CA GLY A 136 12.57 5.60 2.71
C GLY A 136 12.09 4.85 3.95
N PRO A 137 12.94 4.73 4.99
CA PRO A 137 12.68 3.95 6.19
C PRO A 137 11.88 4.71 7.26
N PHE A 138 10.93 5.53 6.86
CA PHE A 138 10.09 6.31 7.77
C PHE A 138 8.71 5.69 7.96
N LYS A 139 7.97 6.24 8.92
CA LYS A 139 6.62 5.82 9.25
C LYS A 139 5.57 6.68 8.55
N VAL A 140 4.57 6.03 7.99
CA VAL A 140 3.28 6.61 7.63
C VAL A 140 2.28 6.18 8.70
N GLY A 141 1.65 7.15 9.35
CA GLY A 141 0.71 6.92 10.45
C GLY A 141 -0.55 6.18 10.05
N ASN A 142 -1.46 6.02 11.01
CA ASN A 142 -2.76 5.41 10.78
C ASN A 142 -3.73 6.40 10.11
N ASP A 143 -4.76 5.88 9.44
CA ASP A 143 -5.82 6.69 8.82
C ASP A 143 -5.28 7.74 7.82
N VAL A 144 -4.15 7.45 7.17
CA VAL A 144 -3.51 8.32 6.18
C VAL A 144 -4.04 8.02 4.79
N LYS A 145 -4.25 9.07 4.00
CA LYS A 145 -4.56 8.98 2.58
C LYS A 145 -3.42 9.57 1.75
N ILE A 146 -2.83 8.77 0.88
CA ILE A 146 -1.80 9.20 -0.08
C ILE A 146 -2.43 9.30 -1.46
N GLY A 147 -2.46 10.50 -2.02
CA GLY A 147 -3.07 10.79 -3.31
C GLY A 147 -2.35 10.15 -4.48
N ALA A 148 -3.05 10.02 -5.60
CA ALA A 148 -2.53 9.44 -6.82
C ALA A 148 -1.28 10.19 -7.31
N GLY A 149 -0.24 9.43 -7.70
CA GLY A 149 1.03 9.97 -8.17
C GLY A 149 1.89 10.69 -7.13
N ALA A 150 1.47 10.77 -5.87
CA ALA A 150 2.25 11.44 -4.82
C ALA A 150 3.59 10.75 -4.57
N VAL A 151 4.64 11.52 -4.29
CA VAL A 151 5.98 11.00 -3.92
C VAL A 151 6.31 11.40 -2.49
N VAL A 152 6.11 10.46 -1.57
CA VAL A 152 6.33 10.65 -0.13
C VAL A 152 7.76 10.29 0.23
N LEU A 153 8.48 11.24 0.82
CA LEU A 153 9.91 11.13 1.16
C LEU A 153 10.20 11.38 2.64
N LYS A 154 9.16 11.57 3.45
CA LYS A 154 9.27 11.87 4.89
C LYS A 154 8.10 11.31 5.67
N GLU A 155 8.25 11.24 6.98
CA GLU A 155 7.24 10.76 7.91
C GLU A 155 5.92 11.52 7.78
N ILE A 156 4.80 10.77 7.88
CA ILE A 156 3.44 11.30 7.80
C ILE A 156 2.70 10.94 9.10
N PRO A 157 2.22 11.94 9.87
CA PRO A 157 1.40 11.71 11.06
C PRO A 157 0.05 11.06 10.75
N ASP A 158 -0.59 10.53 11.81
CA ASP A 158 -1.93 9.94 11.71
C ASP A 158 -2.96 10.93 11.16
N GLY A 159 -3.96 10.42 10.44
CA GLY A 159 -5.12 11.17 9.97
C GLY A 159 -4.81 12.23 8.91
N CYS A 160 -3.68 12.14 8.22
CA CYS A 160 -3.25 13.11 7.22
C CYS A 160 -3.63 12.68 5.79
N THR A 161 -3.83 13.69 4.93
CA THR A 161 -3.89 13.50 3.47
C THR A 161 -2.65 14.13 2.85
N VAL A 162 -1.97 13.37 1.97
CA VAL A 162 -0.73 13.77 1.30
C VAL A 162 -0.92 13.72 -0.21
N VAL A 163 -0.49 14.77 -0.91
CA VAL A 163 -0.55 14.86 -2.38
C VAL A 163 0.70 15.54 -2.94
N GLY A 164 0.96 15.37 -4.22
CA GLY A 164 2.00 16.10 -4.96
C GLY A 164 3.37 15.45 -4.99
N ILE A 165 4.30 16.11 -5.70
CA ILE A 165 5.71 15.71 -5.90
C ILE A 165 6.60 16.93 -5.63
N PRO A 166 7.34 16.97 -4.50
CA PRO A 166 7.30 16.04 -3.36
C PRO A 166 5.98 16.09 -2.59
N GLY A 167 5.64 14.98 -1.90
CA GLY A 167 4.41 14.84 -1.15
C GLY A 167 4.26 15.84 -0.01
N THR A 168 3.18 16.61 -0.06
CA THR A 168 2.85 17.66 0.92
C THR A 168 1.57 17.30 1.66
N ILE A 169 1.54 17.51 2.98
CA ILE A 169 0.34 17.32 3.79
C ILE A 169 -0.63 18.46 3.52
N VAL A 170 -1.78 18.15 2.92
CA VAL A 170 -2.82 19.14 2.56
C VAL A 170 -4.02 19.12 3.51
N ARG A 171 -4.17 18.04 4.31
CA ARG A 171 -5.23 17.92 5.31
C ARG A 171 -4.70 17.16 6.53
N ARG A 172 -5.05 17.64 7.73
CA ARG A 172 -4.80 16.97 9.01
C ARG A 172 -6.14 16.72 9.68
N HIS A 173 -6.29 15.52 10.31
CA HIS A 173 -7.52 15.14 11.03
C HIS A 173 -8.78 15.25 10.16
N GLY A 174 -8.70 14.78 8.91
CA GLY A 174 -9.83 14.70 8.00
C GLY A 174 -10.74 13.49 8.29
N LYS A 175 -11.79 13.33 7.45
CA LYS A 175 -12.64 12.14 7.46
C LYS A 175 -11.80 10.87 7.34
N PRO A 176 -12.27 9.71 7.88
CA PRO A 176 -11.55 8.44 7.81
C PRO A 176 -11.06 8.15 6.39
N ALA A 177 -9.84 7.64 6.26
CA ALA A 177 -9.21 7.31 4.97
C ALA A 177 -10.04 6.32 4.12
N ARG A 178 -10.99 5.62 4.72
CA ARG A 178 -11.94 4.70 4.06
C ARG A 178 -12.84 5.34 2.98
N GLU A 179 -13.02 6.66 2.97
CA GLU A 179 -13.64 7.30 1.82
C GLU A 179 -12.66 7.30 0.65
N LEU A 180 -12.89 6.41 -0.31
CA LEU A 180 -12.10 6.28 -1.55
C LEU A 180 -12.26 7.47 -2.51
N ASN A 181 -13.00 8.50 -2.12
CA ASN A 181 -13.16 9.71 -2.91
C ASN A 181 -11.83 10.42 -3.09
N GLN A 182 -11.35 10.45 -4.34
CA GLN A 182 -10.10 11.10 -4.76
C GLN A 182 -10.31 12.41 -5.50
N VAL A 183 -11.57 12.84 -5.69
CA VAL A 183 -11.93 13.99 -6.52
C VAL A 183 -11.66 15.32 -5.80
N ASP A 184 -11.92 15.37 -4.49
CA ASP A 184 -11.80 16.59 -3.68
C ASP A 184 -10.43 16.71 -2.97
N MET A 185 -9.35 16.33 -3.63
CA MET A 185 -8.01 16.54 -3.09
C MET A 185 -7.55 17.97 -3.36
N PRO A 186 -7.16 18.74 -2.31
CA PRO A 186 -6.68 20.09 -2.49
C PRO A 186 -5.40 20.12 -3.33
N ASP A 187 -5.33 21.05 -4.28
CA ASP A 187 -4.08 21.34 -5.00
C ASP A 187 -3.12 22.07 -4.04
N PRO A 188 -1.92 21.53 -3.74
CA PRO A 188 -0.96 22.17 -2.86
C PRO A 188 -0.54 23.58 -3.33
N ILE A 189 -0.41 23.77 -4.65
CA ILE A 189 -0.01 25.05 -5.25
C ILE A 189 -1.15 26.08 -5.08
N ALA A 190 -2.38 25.68 -5.30
CA ALA A 190 -3.54 26.56 -5.11
C ALA A 190 -3.67 27.01 -3.63
N VAL A 191 -3.46 26.09 -2.69
CA VAL A 191 -3.48 26.38 -1.24
C VAL A 191 -2.37 27.37 -0.85
N GLU A 192 -1.17 27.20 -1.39
CA GLU A 192 -0.03 28.07 -1.11
C GLU A 192 -0.21 29.46 -1.72
N LEU A 193 -0.71 29.54 -2.96
CA LEU A 193 -1.06 30.80 -3.62
C LEU A 193 -2.16 31.56 -2.88
N GLU A 194 -3.18 30.88 -2.39
CA GLU A 194 -4.23 31.50 -1.59
C GLU A 194 -3.69 32.03 -0.26
N CYS A 195 -2.79 31.29 0.39
CA CYS A 195 -2.11 31.73 1.61
C CYS A 195 -1.24 32.97 1.37
N LEU A 196 -0.53 33.05 0.24
CA LEU A 196 0.25 34.23 -0.14
C LEU A 196 -0.65 35.43 -0.45
N ARG A 197 -1.76 35.26 -1.16
CA ARG A 197 -2.75 36.34 -1.44
C ARG A 197 -3.36 36.94 -0.18
N ARG A 198 -3.50 36.16 0.90
CA ARG A 198 -4.03 36.67 2.19
C ARG A 198 -3.00 37.43 3.01
N ARG A 199 -1.72 37.37 2.64
CA ARG A 199 -0.63 38.07 3.34
C ARG A 199 -0.26 39.42 2.72
N VAL A 200 -0.79 39.71 1.53
CA VAL A 200 -0.73 41.00 0.82
C VAL A 200 -2.03 41.77 1.02
#